data_f61563a011578b2f851d34f687d074fc
#
_entry.id   f61563a011578b2f851d34f687d074fc
#
_cell.length_a   1.000
_cell.length_b   1.000
_cell.length_c   1.000
_cell.angle_alpha   90.00
_cell.angle_beta   90.00
_cell.angle_gamma   90.00
#
_symmetry.space_group_name_H-M   'P 1'
#
loop_
_entity.id
_entity.type
_entity.pdbx_description
1 polymer ?
#
loop_
_entity_poly.entity_id
_entity_poly.type
_entity_poly.pdbx_seq_one_letter_code
_entity_poly.pdbx_strand_id
1 'polypeptide(L)'
;MSQRMSQKESKTFLYKKVYQDLKDRIQNGEYLRDALLPSEREIGETYQVDRTTVRKALQLLVDDGLVEKRAGKGTVVVWRPDQEQTQSRPVLRPARRNGPIAFLLPRGDNNSSRITQPFYSQLFYRAEKECQKLGYTLVYSTLDETDHFDELVQANGFSGIFFVSNVSHRHLDRALELRIPSILINSYYERMPSILSDNFSGTYTACRYLIERGHKSIGIINGNSRYTTNNERWRGCVTALREAGLSLKNEFCLGGTSWEFEAGLAAVEQMLAKNTVYPTALVAFNDRLALGAIQAIHQAGLRVPDDISVIGYDNSDQAKYSMPKITTVEIHAPLMAQTASRMLFQQIDDYEVLTVKVLTPVELIEQDSVRPLE
;
A
#
# COMPACT_ATOMS: atom_id res chain seq x y z
N MET A 1 -33.85 17.44 -6.95
CA MET A 1 -32.72 16.91 -6.16
C MET A 1 -31.46 17.79 -6.19
N SER A 2 -31.22 18.55 -7.24
CA SER A 2 -29.99 19.38 -7.44
C SER A 2 -29.83 20.56 -6.45
N GLN A 3 -30.89 21.22 -6.02
CA GLN A 3 -30.81 22.38 -5.11
C GLN A 3 -30.51 22.03 -3.64
N ARG A 4 -30.76 20.80 -3.18
CA ARG A 4 -30.42 20.36 -1.81
C ARG A 4 -28.94 19.96 -1.65
N MET A 5 -28.25 19.55 -2.72
CA MET A 5 -26.81 19.24 -2.68
C MET A 5 -25.95 20.52 -2.60
N SER A 6 -26.27 21.54 -3.36
CA SER A 6 -25.58 22.84 -3.35
C SER A 6 -25.61 23.55 -1.99
N GLN A 7 -26.71 23.46 -1.24
CA GLN A 7 -26.81 24.06 0.10
C GLN A 7 -26.01 23.30 1.19
N LYS A 8 -25.77 21.99 1.00
CA LYS A 8 -25.02 21.17 1.96
C LYS A 8 -23.51 21.36 1.80
N GLU A 9 -23.03 21.52 0.57
CA GLU A 9 -21.63 21.85 0.26
C GLU A 9 -21.27 23.26 0.73
N SER A 10 -22.12 24.25 0.51
CA SER A 10 -21.96 25.63 1.01
C SER A 10 -21.83 25.67 2.54
N LYS A 11 -22.67 24.93 3.29
CA LYS A 11 -22.62 24.89 4.76
C LYS A 11 -21.35 24.23 5.31
N THR A 12 -20.80 23.23 4.60
CA THR A 12 -19.56 22.55 5.01
C THR A 12 -18.34 23.48 4.89
N PHE A 13 -18.34 24.37 3.92
CA PHE A 13 -17.29 25.36 3.72
C PHE A 13 -17.32 26.48 4.79
N LEU A 14 -18.52 26.92 5.20
CA LEU A 14 -18.70 28.07 6.10
C LEU A 14 -18.24 27.79 7.54
N TYR A 15 -18.55 26.63 8.15
CA TYR A 15 -18.08 26.36 9.52
C TYR A 15 -16.56 26.16 9.59
N LYS A 16 -15.92 25.62 8.52
CA LYS A 16 -14.48 25.49 8.45
C LYS A 16 -13.81 26.88 8.39
N LYS A 17 -14.41 27.83 7.68
CA LYS A 17 -13.92 29.22 7.61
C LYS A 17 -14.00 29.92 8.97
N VAL A 18 -15.13 29.78 9.67
CA VAL A 18 -15.30 30.34 11.03
C VAL A 18 -14.33 29.70 12.03
N TYR A 19 -14.17 28.38 11.97
CA TYR A 19 -13.21 27.65 12.80
C TYR A 19 -11.76 28.13 12.56
N GLN A 20 -11.34 28.24 11.30
CA GLN A 20 -9.96 28.62 10.98
C GLN A 20 -9.65 30.03 11.44
N ASP A 21 -10.53 30.99 11.18
CA ASP A 21 -10.34 32.38 11.59
C ASP A 21 -10.29 32.53 13.13
N LEU A 22 -11.18 31.90 13.86
CA LEU A 22 -11.15 31.91 15.32
C LEU A 22 -9.90 31.23 15.88
N LYS A 23 -9.45 30.15 15.27
CA LYS A 23 -8.21 29.47 15.62
C LYS A 23 -6.98 30.35 15.43
N ASP A 24 -6.88 31.00 14.28
CA ASP A 24 -5.76 31.91 13.96
C ASP A 24 -5.74 33.10 14.94
N ARG A 25 -6.87 33.66 15.28
CA ARG A 25 -6.99 34.78 16.24
C ARG A 25 -6.61 34.35 17.68
N ILE A 26 -6.94 33.12 18.10
CA ILE A 26 -6.49 32.57 19.37
C ILE A 26 -4.97 32.38 19.36
N GLN A 27 -4.44 31.79 18.33
CA GLN A 27 -3.01 31.50 18.21
C GLN A 27 -2.14 32.75 18.04
N ASN A 28 -2.67 33.79 17.40
CA ASN A 28 -2.03 35.10 17.28
C ASN A 28 -2.16 35.97 18.55
N GLY A 29 -2.85 35.48 19.59
CA GLY A 29 -2.95 36.17 20.87
C GLY A 29 -4.03 37.26 20.93
N GLU A 30 -4.94 37.34 19.96
CA GLU A 30 -6.10 38.26 20.06
C GLU A 30 -7.03 37.86 21.20
N TYR A 31 -7.14 36.55 21.48
CA TYR A 31 -7.84 36.03 22.65
C TYR A 31 -6.82 35.36 23.57
N LEU A 32 -6.52 36.02 24.69
CA LEU A 32 -5.61 35.48 25.68
C LEU A 32 -6.25 34.31 26.44
N ARG A 33 -5.43 33.53 27.11
CA ARG A 33 -5.89 32.47 27.99
C ARG A 33 -6.87 33.00 29.03
N ASP A 34 -7.87 32.19 29.35
CA ASP A 34 -9.00 32.51 30.22
C ASP A 34 -9.93 33.63 29.70
N ALA A 35 -9.66 34.16 28.49
CA ALA A 35 -10.59 35.07 27.83
C ALA A 35 -11.86 34.33 27.34
N LEU A 36 -12.97 35.03 27.34
CA LEU A 36 -14.22 34.54 26.74
C LEU A 36 -14.24 34.83 25.25
N LEU A 37 -14.53 33.81 24.45
CA LEU A 37 -14.90 34.03 23.05
C LEU A 37 -16.26 34.75 22.96
N PRO A 38 -16.54 35.47 21.88
CA PRO A 38 -17.86 36.04 21.61
C PRO A 38 -18.93 34.94 21.66
N SER A 39 -20.14 35.32 22.03
CA SER A 39 -21.27 34.38 22.10
C SER A 39 -21.60 33.76 20.74
N GLU A 40 -22.29 32.58 20.75
CA GLU A 40 -22.75 31.95 19.50
C GLU A 40 -23.53 32.92 18.60
N ARG A 41 -24.27 33.88 19.21
CA ARG A 41 -25.04 34.90 18.49
C ARG A 41 -24.10 35.89 17.80
N GLU A 42 -23.15 36.45 18.55
CA GLU A 42 -22.19 37.46 18.03
C GLU A 42 -21.31 36.88 16.94
N ILE A 43 -20.84 35.61 17.10
CA ILE A 43 -20.11 34.92 16.06
C ILE A 43 -20.97 34.74 14.81
N GLY A 44 -22.26 34.32 15.00
CA GLY A 44 -23.21 34.18 13.90
C GLY A 44 -23.44 35.48 13.12
N GLU A 45 -23.57 36.60 13.83
CA GLU A 45 -23.71 37.95 13.26
C GLU A 45 -22.44 38.38 12.52
N THR A 46 -21.27 38.18 13.13
CA THR A 46 -19.95 38.56 12.55
C THR A 46 -19.64 37.84 11.23
N TYR A 47 -19.88 36.52 11.20
CA TYR A 47 -19.57 35.70 10.04
C TYR A 47 -20.78 35.48 9.09
N GLN A 48 -21.91 36.06 9.39
CA GLN A 48 -23.19 35.90 8.65
C GLN A 48 -23.57 34.42 8.43
N VAL A 49 -23.46 33.61 9.49
CA VAL A 49 -23.75 32.18 9.46
C VAL A 49 -24.82 31.80 10.51
N ASP A 50 -25.49 30.68 10.24
CA ASP A 50 -26.47 30.16 11.16
C ASP A 50 -25.85 29.56 12.45
N ARG A 51 -26.65 29.48 13.51
CA ARG A 51 -26.22 28.98 14.82
C ARG A 51 -25.67 27.56 14.79
N THR A 52 -26.14 26.71 13.87
CA THR A 52 -25.70 25.35 13.72
C THR A 52 -24.24 25.32 13.16
N THR A 53 -23.94 26.22 12.25
CA THR A 53 -22.61 26.42 11.66
C THR A 53 -21.62 26.91 12.72
N VAL A 54 -22.02 27.89 13.56
CA VAL A 54 -21.21 28.36 14.69
C VAL A 54 -20.90 27.24 15.67
N ARG A 55 -21.93 26.47 16.07
CA ARG A 55 -21.74 25.35 17.01
C ARG A 55 -20.78 24.29 16.51
N LYS A 56 -20.80 23.99 15.22
CA LYS A 56 -19.84 23.07 14.61
C LYS A 56 -18.42 23.64 14.65
N ALA A 57 -18.24 24.92 14.33
CA ALA A 57 -16.94 25.57 14.42
C ALA A 57 -16.39 25.59 15.85
N LEU A 58 -17.22 25.96 16.84
CA LEU A 58 -16.83 25.95 18.25
C LEU A 58 -16.53 24.54 18.76
N GLN A 59 -17.25 23.51 18.29
CA GLN A 59 -16.97 22.13 18.67
C GLN A 59 -15.58 21.69 18.18
N LEU A 60 -15.18 22.04 16.97
CA LEU A 60 -13.83 21.78 16.46
C LEU A 60 -12.75 22.48 17.31
N LEU A 61 -13.00 23.71 17.78
CA LEU A 61 -12.06 24.40 18.68
C LEU A 61 -11.96 23.70 20.04
N VAL A 62 -13.05 23.10 20.53
CA VAL A 62 -13.04 22.27 21.76
C VAL A 62 -12.27 20.97 21.52
N ASP A 63 -12.53 20.31 20.40
CA ASP A 63 -11.87 19.04 20.04
C ASP A 63 -10.34 19.24 19.84
N ASP A 64 -9.93 20.42 19.35
CA ASP A 64 -8.52 20.84 19.25
C ASP A 64 -7.92 21.30 20.60
N GLY A 65 -8.71 21.34 21.68
CA GLY A 65 -8.22 21.77 23.00
C GLY A 65 -7.86 23.26 23.09
N LEU A 66 -8.35 24.09 22.17
CA LEU A 66 -8.11 25.55 22.17
C LEU A 66 -9.05 26.27 23.10
N VAL A 67 -10.27 25.75 23.28
CA VAL A 67 -11.31 26.35 24.10
C VAL A 67 -12.06 25.28 24.91
N GLU A 68 -12.72 25.70 25.99
CA GLU A 68 -13.56 24.86 26.86
C GLU A 68 -14.93 25.52 27.03
N LYS A 69 -16.00 24.73 26.96
CA LYS A 69 -17.36 25.22 27.29
C LYS A 69 -17.57 25.12 28.79
N ARG A 70 -17.76 26.26 29.45
CA ARG A 70 -18.06 26.35 30.88
C ARG A 70 -19.52 26.73 31.09
N ALA A 71 -20.28 25.87 31.79
CA ALA A 71 -21.69 26.10 32.04
C ALA A 71 -21.92 27.46 32.74
N GLY A 72 -22.83 28.28 32.20
CA GLY A 72 -23.12 29.61 32.71
C GLY A 72 -22.09 30.71 32.45
N LYS A 73 -20.91 30.37 31.91
CA LYS A 73 -19.84 31.35 31.60
C LYS A 73 -19.57 31.53 30.11
N GLY A 74 -19.88 30.56 29.27
CA GLY A 74 -19.63 30.61 27.84
C GLY A 74 -18.45 29.74 27.39
N THR A 75 -17.84 30.09 26.24
CA THR A 75 -16.68 29.41 25.68
C THR A 75 -15.40 30.16 26.06
N VAL A 76 -14.52 29.52 26.81
CA VAL A 76 -13.28 30.09 27.37
C VAL A 76 -12.08 29.56 26.64
N VAL A 77 -11.12 30.43 26.32
CA VAL A 77 -9.84 30.06 25.73
C VAL A 77 -8.97 29.37 26.78
N VAL A 78 -8.55 28.13 26.51
CA VAL A 78 -7.65 27.36 27.39
C VAL A 78 -6.25 27.18 26.81
N TRP A 79 -6.04 27.59 25.57
CA TRP A 79 -4.77 27.51 24.87
C TRP A 79 -3.64 28.30 25.56
N ARG A 80 -2.43 27.74 25.57
CA ARG A 80 -1.21 28.37 26.16
C ARG A 80 -0.08 28.42 25.17
N PRO A 81 0.57 29.57 24.92
CA PRO A 81 1.75 29.67 24.06
C PRO A 81 2.96 28.91 24.61
N ASP A 82 3.08 28.76 25.95
CA ASP A 82 4.33 28.36 26.62
C ASP A 82 4.38 26.89 27.10
N GLN A 83 3.47 26.00 26.67
CA GLN A 83 3.51 24.59 27.04
C GLN A 83 4.32 23.71 26.06
N GLU A 84 5.41 24.21 25.49
CA GLU A 84 6.35 23.34 24.74
C GLU A 84 7.41 22.64 25.63
N GLN A 85 7.46 22.89 26.95
CA GLN A 85 8.46 22.25 27.83
C GLN A 85 7.84 21.80 29.15
N THR A 86 7.24 20.65 29.24
CA THR A 86 7.37 19.68 30.36
C THR A 86 6.52 18.41 30.10
N GLN A 87 7.20 17.32 29.93
CA GLN A 87 6.81 15.93 30.20
C GLN A 87 5.30 15.58 30.09
N SER A 88 4.80 15.50 28.89
CA SER A 88 3.69 14.63 28.52
C SER A 88 3.94 14.14 27.09
N ARG A 89 3.65 12.87 26.83
CA ARG A 89 3.80 12.20 25.53
C ARG A 89 3.67 13.17 24.38
N PRO A 90 4.58 13.20 23.40
CA PRO A 90 4.51 14.14 22.30
C PRO A 90 3.16 13.97 21.61
N VAL A 91 2.27 14.94 21.76
CA VAL A 91 1.14 15.10 20.85
C VAL A 91 1.78 15.56 19.54
N LEU A 92 2.09 14.60 18.70
CA LEU A 92 2.61 14.88 17.38
C LEU A 92 1.58 15.70 16.63
N ARG A 93 2.02 16.85 16.14
CA ARG A 93 1.19 17.77 15.35
C ARG A 93 0.61 17.00 14.16
N PRO A 94 -0.65 17.25 13.75
CA PRO A 94 -1.16 16.69 12.51
C PRO A 94 -0.17 17.01 11.38
N ALA A 95 0.05 16.05 10.49
CA ALA A 95 1.03 16.11 9.42
C ALA A 95 1.00 17.49 8.75
N ARG A 96 2.17 18.15 8.61
CA ARG A 96 2.26 19.46 7.98
C ARG A 96 1.74 19.34 6.54
N ARG A 97 0.73 20.14 6.16
CA ARG A 97 0.19 20.15 4.78
C ARG A 97 1.22 20.42 3.68
N ASN A 98 2.47 20.73 4.04
CA ASN A 98 3.57 21.08 3.14
C ASN A 98 4.83 20.22 3.33
N GLY A 99 4.77 19.12 4.09
CA GLY A 99 5.88 18.18 4.23
C GLY A 99 5.96 17.21 3.04
N PRO A 100 7.08 16.50 2.88
CA PRO A 100 7.21 15.49 1.84
C PRO A 100 6.28 14.29 2.09
N ILE A 101 6.01 13.53 1.05
CA ILE A 101 5.37 12.22 1.13
C ILE A 101 6.48 11.16 1.27
N ALA A 102 6.34 10.26 2.24
CA ALA A 102 7.27 9.15 2.39
C ALA A 102 6.87 7.95 1.52
N PHE A 103 7.86 7.28 0.95
CA PHE A 103 7.74 5.96 0.33
C PHE A 103 8.64 5.00 1.11
N LEU A 104 8.03 4.25 2.04
CA LEU A 104 8.74 3.41 2.99
C LEU A 104 8.65 1.94 2.57
N LEU A 105 9.80 1.32 2.36
CA LEU A 105 9.94 -0.03 1.85
C LEU A 105 10.93 -0.82 2.73
N PRO A 106 10.60 -2.02 3.23
CA PRO A 106 11.57 -2.83 3.95
C PRO A 106 12.77 -3.21 3.07
N ARG A 107 13.94 -3.37 3.66
CA ARG A 107 15.12 -3.90 2.93
C ARG A 107 14.81 -5.28 2.39
N GLY A 108 15.47 -5.62 1.29
CA GLY A 108 15.39 -6.95 0.70
C GLY A 108 16.20 -7.99 1.49
N ASP A 109 16.01 -9.24 1.11
CA ASP A 109 16.82 -10.34 1.64
C ASP A 109 18.31 -10.02 1.38
N ASN A 110 19.17 -10.40 2.32
CA ASN A 110 20.62 -10.10 2.28
C ASN A 110 20.94 -8.59 2.21
N ASN A 111 20.11 -7.72 2.80
CA ASN A 111 20.30 -6.27 2.78
C ASN A 111 20.28 -5.64 1.38
N SER A 112 19.68 -6.31 0.40
CA SER A 112 19.54 -5.80 -0.97
C SER A 112 18.57 -4.61 -1.05
N SER A 113 18.77 -3.72 -2.00
CA SER A 113 17.88 -2.56 -2.20
C SER A 113 16.69 -2.96 -3.08
N ARG A 114 15.51 -3.14 -2.48
CA ARG A 114 14.29 -3.51 -3.23
C ARG A 114 13.85 -2.45 -4.23
N ILE A 115 14.16 -1.18 -4.01
CA ILE A 115 13.76 -0.11 -4.92
C ILE A 115 14.36 -0.26 -6.33
N THR A 116 15.45 -1.02 -6.48
CA THR A 116 16.05 -1.32 -7.79
C THR A 116 15.30 -2.42 -8.56
N GLN A 117 14.40 -3.15 -7.91
CA GLN A 117 13.59 -4.16 -8.58
C GLN A 117 12.50 -3.50 -9.44
N PRO A 118 12.21 -4.02 -10.66
CA PRO A 118 11.32 -3.37 -11.62
C PRO A 118 9.95 -2.98 -11.07
N PHE A 119 9.31 -3.86 -10.29
CA PHE A 119 8.03 -3.59 -9.66
C PHE A 119 8.07 -2.35 -8.75
N TYR A 120 9.03 -2.28 -7.82
CA TYR A 120 9.11 -1.18 -6.86
C TYR A 120 9.56 0.13 -7.51
N SER A 121 10.47 0.07 -8.50
CA SER A 121 10.91 1.27 -9.23
C SER A 121 9.79 1.88 -10.08
N GLN A 122 8.97 1.06 -10.75
CA GLN A 122 7.79 1.53 -11.50
C GLN A 122 6.73 2.13 -10.57
N LEU A 123 6.48 1.46 -9.43
CA LEU A 123 5.55 1.95 -8.40
C LEU A 123 6.00 3.32 -7.86
N PHE A 124 7.29 3.44 -7.50
CA PHE A 124 7.88 4.68 -7.02
C PHE A 124 7.79 5.80 -8.07
N TYR A 125 8.22 5.53 -9.29
CA TYR A 125 8.20 6.52 -10.38
C TYR A 125 6.79 7.06 -10.61
N ARG A 126 5.79 6.19 -10.63
CA ARG A 126 4.41 6.62 -10.83
C ARG A 126 3.88 7.41 -9.62
N ALA A 127 4.14 6.98 -8.40
CA ALA A 127 3.77 7.71 -7.19
C ALA A 127 4.43 9.09 -7.15
N GLU A 128 5.71 9.20 -7.53
CA GLU A 128 6.42 10.47 -7.64
C GLU A 128 5.73 11.44 -8.61
N LYS A 129 5.33 10.94 -9.79
CA LYS A 129 4.59 11.77 -10.76
C LYS A 129 3.25 12.26 -10.22
N GLU A 130 2.53 11.44 -9.45
CA GLU A 130 1.28 11.88 -8.84
C GLU A 130 1.53 12.90 -7.70
N CYS A 131 2.58 12.72 -6.89
CA CYS A 131 3.00 13.69 -5.88
C CYS A 131 3.37 15.06 -6.51
N GLN A 132 4.19 15.05 -7.57
CA GLN A 132 4.63 16.25 -8.27
C GLN A 132 3.46 17.09 -8.83
N LYS A 133 2.38 16.43 -9.33
CA LYS A 133 1.19 17.15 -9.83
C LYS A 133 0.52 18.04 -8.77
N LEU A 134 0.66 17.65 -7.49
CA LEU A 134 0.06 18.35 -6.35
C LEU A 134 1.10 19.15 -5.54
N GLY A 135 2.32 19.30 -6.05
CA GLY A 135 3.38 20.08 -5.43
C GLY A 135 4.11 19.40 -4.27
N TYR A 136 3.92 18.07 -4.10
CA TYR A 136 4.63 17.30 -3.07
C TYR A 136 5.92 16.69 -3.62
N THR A 137 6.93 16.60 -2.75
CA THR A 137 8.14 15.80 -2.99
C THR A 137 7.93 14.40 -2.44
N LEU A 138 8.27 13.36 -3.21
CA LEU A 138 8.30 11.98 -2.72
C LEU A 138 9.70 11.64 -2.22
N VAL A 139 9.82 11.13 -1.01
CA VAL A 139 11.08 10.74 -0.38
C VAL A 139 11.07 9.23 -0.13
N TYR A 140 12.04 8.54 -0.70
CA TYR A 140 12.27 7.12 -0.44
C TYR A 140 13.11 6.94 0.83
N SER A 141 12.71 5.99 1.68
CA SER A 141 13.53 5.47 2.77
C SER A 141 13.24 3.99 3.00
N THR A 142 14.21 3.30 3.58
CA THR A 142 13.98 1.94 4.10
C THR A 142 13.35 2.02 5.48
N LEU A 143 12.52 1.02 5.82
CA LEU A 143 11.92 0.89 7.14
C LEU A 143 11.83 -0.60 7.51
N ASP A 144 12.73 -1.06 8.37
CA ASP A 144 12.74 -2.41 8.90
C ASP A 144 12.10 -2.47 10.30
N GLU A 145 11.83 -3.66 10.80
CA GLU A 145 11.11 -3.87 12.06
C GLU A 145 11.80 -3.21 13.27
N THR A 146 13.13 -3.14 13.25
CA THR A 146 13.95 -2.58 14.34
C THR A 146 14.16 -1.07 14.25
N ASP A 147 13.77 -0.44 13.17
CA ASP A 147 14.00 0.98 12.95
C ASP A 147 13.12 1.87 13.86
N HIS A 148 13.66 3.04 14.22
CA HIS A 148 12.97 4.03 15.06
C HIS A 148 12.04 4.92 14.23
N PHE A 149 10.82 4.46 14.01
CA PHE A 149 9.82 5.14 13.17
C PHE A 149 9.52 6.58 13.63
N ASP A 150 9.43 6.82 14.94
CA ASP A 150 9.14 8.15 15.49
C ASP A 150 10.25 9.17 15.14
N GLU A 151 11.51 8.75 15.19
CA GLU A 151 12.65 9.60 14.81
C GLU A 151 12.61 9.93 13.31
N LEU A 152 12.30 8.94 12.47
CA LEU A 152 12.15 9.13 11.02
C LEU A 152 11.04 10.15 10.71
N VAL A 153 9.90 10.05 11.37
CA VAL A 153 8.76 10.96 11.20
C VAL A 153 9.10 12.37 11.70
N GLN A 154 9.72 12.48 12.88
CA GLN A 154 10.10 13.77 13.46
C GLN A 154 11.14 14.52 12.60
N ALA A 155 12.14 13.80 12.10
CA ALA A 155 13.20 14.39 11.27
C ALA A 155 12.68 14.94 9.94
N ASN A 156 11.66 14.33 9.35
CA ASN A 156 11.21 14.65 8.00
C ASN A 156 9.88 15.40 7.94
N GLY A 157 9.01 15.28 8.94
CA GLY A 157 7.71 15.96 8.99
C GLY A 157 6.78 15.59 7.83
N PHE A 158 6.62 14.28 7.58
CA PHE A 158 5.84 13.78 6.46
C PHE A 158 4.38 14.24 6.48
N SER A 159 3.87 14.66 5.32
CA SER A 159 2.44 14.95 5.10
C SER A 159 1.62 13.69 4.90
N GLY A 160 2.24 12.61 4.44
CA GLY A 160 1.61 11.31 4.23
C GLY A 160 2.65 10.23 3.96
N ILE A 161 2.23 8.97 4.05
CA ILE A 161 3.13 7.83 3.91
C ILE A 161 2.52 6.77 2.99
N PHE A 162 3.29 6.35 2.00
CA PHE A 162 3.11 5.06 1.34
C PHE A 162 3.96 4.02 2.06
N PHE A 163 3.33 3.11 2.77
CA PHE A 163 3.95 1.88 3.21
C PHE A 163 3.87 0.86 2.08
N VAL A 164 4.98 0.24 1.74
CA VAL A 164 5.04 -0.64 0.58
C VAL A 164 5.53 -2.01 0.98
N SER A 165 4.84 -3.05 0.52
CA SER A 165 5.15 -4.43 0.84
C SER A 165 4.95 -4.76 2.34
N ASN A 166 5.66 -5.73 2.86
CA ASN A 166 5.42 -6.33 4.18
C ASN A 166 6.09 -5.52 5.31
N VAL A 167 5.59 -4.30 5.56
CA VAL A 167 6.04 -3.46 6.67
C VAL A 167 5.50 -4.02 7.99
N SER A 168 6.28 -3.91 9.07
CA SER A 168 5.88 -4.35 10.41
C SER A 168 4.60 -3.64 10.88
N HIS A 169 3.64 -4.39 11.41
CA HIS A 169 2.39 -3.86 11.96
C HIS A 169 2.63 -2.81 13.03
N ARG A 170 3.73 -2.91 13.81
CA ARG A 170 4.13 -1.90 14.80
C ARG A 170 4.25 -0.51 14.17
N HIS A 171 4.84 -0.39 13.00
CA HIS A 171 4.99 0.90 12.31
C HIS A 171 3.68 1.38 11.70
N LEU A 172 2.85 0.45 11.19
CA LEU A 172 1.51 0.78 10.67
C LEU A 172 0.62 1.32 11.78
N ASP A 173 0.57 0.64 12.93
CA ASP A 173 -0.19 1.10 14.11
C ASP A 173 0.32 2.45 14.59
N ARG A 174 1.64 2.64 14.63
CA ARG A 174 2.22 3.89 15.07
C ARG A 174 1.85 5.06 14.16
N ALA A 175 1.82 4.85 12.84
CA ALA A 175 1.35 5.87 11.89
C ALA A 175 -0.11 6.25 12.12
N LEU A 176 -0.98 5.26 12.43
CA LEU A 176 -2.39 5.49 12.76
C LEU A 176 -2.56 6.27 14.07
N GLU A 177 -1.80 5.92 15.13
CA GLU A 177 -1.78 6.65 16.40
C GLU A 177 -1.36 8.10 16.23
N LEU A 178 -0.39 8.35 15.35
CA LEU A 178 0.12 9.67 15.00
C LEU A 178 -0.80 10.43 14.04
N ARG A 179 -1.89 9.81 13.57
CA ARG A 179 -2.83 10.35 12.60
C ARG A 179 -2.13 10.86 11.31
N ILE A 180 -1.10 10.13 10.86
CA ILE A 180 -0.43 10.44 9.60
C ILE A 180 -1.22 9.77 8.48
N PRO A 181 -1.70 10.52 7.47
CA PRO A 181 -2.33 9.95 6.28
C PRO A 181 -1.45 8.84 5.69
N SER A 182 -1.98 7.62 5.57
CA SER A 182 -1.15 6.47 5.22
C SER A 182 -1.92 5.45 4.39
N ILE A 183 -1.24 4.91 3.38
CA ILE A 183 -1.76 3.85 2.50
C ILE A 183 -0.76 2.70 2.47
N LEU A 184 -1.24 1.47 2.56
CA LEU A 184 -0.44 0.26 2.41
C LEU A 184 -0.55 -0.26 0.98
N ILE A 185 0.58 -0.49 0.32
CA ILE A 185 0.64 -0.97 -1.07
C ILE A 185 1.33 -2.34 -1.11
N ASN A 186 0.77 -3.27 -1.89
CA ASN A 186 1.26 -4.62 -2.08
C ASN A 186 1.37 -5.45 -0.77
N SER A 187 0.52 -5.13 0.20
CA SER A 187 0.29 -5.89 1.43
C SER A 187 -1.08 -5.55 1.99
N TYR A 188 -1.52 -6.24 3.03
CA TYR A 188 -2.82 -6.03 3.65
C TYR A 188 -2.70 -5.92 5.18
N TYR A 189 -3.39 -4.92 5.71
CA TYR A 189 -3.59 -4.73 7.14
C TYR A 189 -5.01 -4.20 7.38
N GLU A 190 -5.78 -4.87 8.27
CA GLU A 190 -7.21 -4.60 8.46
C GLU A 190 -7.53 -3.18 8.96
N ARG A 191 -6.56 -2.49 9.58
CA ARG A 191 -6.72 -1.14 10.14
C ARG A 191 -6.26 -0.02 9.22
N MET A 192 -5.75 -0.33 8.01
CA MET A 192 -5.20 0.65 7.08
C MET A 192 -5.71 0.39 5.66
N PRO A 193 -6.06 1.44 4.89
CA PRO A 193 -6.41 1.26 3.48
C PRO A 193 -5.27 0.56 2.73
N SER A 194 -5.61 -0.49 2.01
CA SER A 194 -4.62 -1.35 1.37
C SER A 194 -4.94 -1.54 -0.10
N ILE A 195 -3.91 -1.45 -0.94
CA ILE A 195 -4.00 -1.65 -2.39
C ILE A 195 -3.11 -2.80 -2.80
N LEU A 196 -3.68 -3.81 -3.42
CA LEU A 196 -3.00 -5.00 -3.92
C LEU A 196 -3.38 -5.27 -5.37
N SER A 197 -2.54 -6.01 -6.10
CA SER A 197 -3.01 -6.71 -7.29
C SER A 197 -3.93 -7.88 -6.90
N ASP A 198 -4.81 -8.30 -7.79
CA ASP A 198 -5.65 -9.49 -7.59
C ASP A 198 -4.78 -10.75 -7.74
N ASN A 199 -3.98 -11.02 -6.70
CA ASN A 199 -3.02 -12.11 -6.66
C ASN A 199 -3.68 -13.49 -6.81
N PHE A 200 -4.89 -13.65 -6.24
CA PHE A 200 -5.64 -14.88 -6.36
C PHE A 200 -6.05 -15.14 -7.81
N SER A 201 -6.74 -14.19 -8.43
CA SER A 201 -7.23 -14.33 -9.82
C SER A 201 -6.08 -14.48 -10.81
N GLY A 202 -4.95 -13.79 -10.58
CA GLY A 202 -3.78 -13.90 -11.46
C GLY A 202 -3.22 -15.31 -11.54
N THR A 203 -2.95 -15.95 -10.40
CA THR A 203 -2.41 -17.32 -10.38
C THR A 203 -3.46 -18.39 -10.68
N TYR A 204 -4.72 -18.13 -10.31
CA TYR A 204 -5.83 -18.96 -10.74
C TYR A 204 -5.91 -19.03 -12.28
N THR A 205 -5.87 -17.88 -12.94
CA THR A 205 -5.87 -17.78 -14.41
C THR A 205 -4.63 -18.46 -15.03
N ALA A 206 -3.44 -18.24 -14.45
CA ALA A 206 -2.21 -18.88 -14.91
C ALA A 206 -2.28 -20.42 -14.84
N CYS A 207 -2.78 -20.97 -13.74
CA CYS A 207 -2.99 -22.44 -13.62
C CYS A 207 -4.06 -22.95 -14.58
N ARG A 208 -5.18 -22.24 -14.72
CA ARG A 208 -6.24 -22.59 -15.67
C ARG A 208 -5.72 -22.63 -17.10
N TYR A 209 -4.92 -21.63 -17.49
CA TYR A 209 -4.30 -21.56 -18.80
C TYR A 209 -3.41 -22.80 -19.11
N LEU A 210 -2.65 -23.29 -18.13
CA LEU A 210 -1.86 -24.53 -18.29
C LEU A 210 -2.77 -25.76 -18.39
N ILE A 211 -3.81 -25.86 -17.55
CA ILE A 211 -4.74 -26.98 -17.54
C ILE A 211 -5.49 -27.08 -18.87
N GLU A 212 -5.93 -25.95 -19.42
CA GLU A 212 -6.61 -25.87 -20.74
C GLU A 212 -5.68 -26.26 -21.91
N ARG A 213 -4.36 -26.17 -21.70
CA ARG A 213 -3.32 -26.66 -22.64
C ARG A 213 -2.87 -28.08 -22.39
N GLY A 214 -3.60 -28.86 -21.57
CA GLY A 214 -3.35 -30.27 -21.36
C GLY A 214 -2.40 -30.62 -20.21
N HIS A 215 -1.83 -29.62 -19.50
CA HIS A 215 -0.93 -29.88 -18.38
C HIS A 215 -1.71 -30.48 -17.18
N LYS A 216 -1.36 -31.68 -16.78
CA LYS A 216 -1.96 -32.39 -15.62
C LYS A 216 -1.00 -32.48 -14.43
N SER A 217 0.29 -32.31 -14.65
CA SER A 217 1.34 -32.32 -13.64
C SER A 217 1.97 -30.92 -13.57
N ILE A 218 1.52 -30.10 -12.63
CA ILE A 218 1.91 -28.70 -12.47
C ILE A 218 2.58 -28.53 -11.11
N GLY A 219 3.77 -27.90 -11.09
CA GLY A 219 4.46 -27.52 -9.88
C GLY A 219 4.35 -26.03 -9.61
N ILE A 220 4.63 -25.62 -8.37
CA ILE A 220 4.57 -24.22 -7.91
C ILE A 220 5.92 -23.85 -7.31
N ILE A 221 6.46 -22.70 -7.73
CA ILE A 221 7.64 -22.08 -7.13
C ILE A 221 7.20 -20.89 -6.30
N ASN A 222 7.18 -21.10 -4.98
CA ASN A 222 6.73 -20.10 -4.00
C ASN A 222 7.79 -19.01 -3.80
N GLY A 223 7.32 -17.80 -3.55
CA GLY A 223 8.10 -16.75 -2.91
C GLY A 223 8.13 -16.92 -1.38
N ASN A 224 8.42 -15.87 -0.66
CA ASN A 224 8.45 -15.92 0.80
C ASN A 224 7.03 -16.03 1.39
N SER A 225 6.79 -17.11 2.13
CA SER A 225 5.46 -17.48 2.70
C SER A 225 4.93 -16.51 3.76
N ARG A 226 5.78 -15.61 4.30
CA ARG A 226 5.34 -14.57 5.25
C ARG A 226 4.53 -13.46 4.58
N TYR A 227 4.52 -13.38 3.24
CA TYR A 227 3.84 -12.33 2.49
C TYR A 227 2.40 -12.71 2.16
N THR A 228 1.49 -11.78 2.39
CA THR A 228 0.07 -11.94 2.00
C THR A 228 -0.07 -12.26 0.52
N THR A 229 0.72 -11.61 -0.33
CA THR A 229 0.72 -11.83 -1.78
C THR A 229 1.08 -13.27 -2.14
N ASN A 230 2.05 -13.88 -1.45
CA ASN A 230 2.39 -15.30 -1.65
C ASN A 230 1.20 -16.22 -1.31
N ASN A 231 0.54 -15.97 -0.19
CA ASN A 231 -0.57 -16.81 0.27
C ASN A 231 -1.78 -16.69 -0.66
N GLU A 232 -2.08 -15.52 -1.19
CA GLU A 232 -3.15 -15.32 -2.18
C GLU A 232 -2.80 -16.02 -3.52
N ARG A 233 -1.56 -15.93 -4.00
CA ARG A 233 -1.08 -16.64 -5.21
C ARG A 233 -1.15 -18.14 -5.02
N TRP A 234 -0.75 -18.66 -3.86
CA TRP A 234 -0.87 -20.06 -3.52
C TRP A 234 -2.34 -20.54 -3.59
N ARG A 235 -3.24 -19.79 -2.96
CA ARG A 235 -4.67 -20.11 -2.96
C ARG A 235 -5.26 -20.15 -4.37
N GLY A 236 -4.86 -19.23 -5.24
CA GLY A 236 -5.30 -19.20 -6.65
C GLY A 236 -4.91 -20.48 -7.38
N CYS A 237 -3.61 -20.86 -7.34
CA CYS A 237 -3.14 -22.09 -7.97
C CYS A 237 -3.83 -23.35 -7.43
N VAL A 238 -3.85 -23.51 -6.11
CA VAL A 238 -4.45 -24.70 -5.49
C VAL A 238 -5.95 -24.82 -5.81
N THR A 239 -6.64 -23.69 -5.88
CA THR A 239 -8.08 -23.68 -6.24
C THR A 239 -8.28 -24.12 -7.68
N ALA A 240 -7.50 -23.61 -8.64
CA ALA A 240 -7.60 -23.99 -10.05
C ALA A 240 -7.31 -25.48 -10.26
N LEU A 241 -6.26 -26.01 -9.60
CA LEU A 241 -5.94 -27.45 -9.66
C LEU A 241 -7.06 -28.31 -9.09
N ARG A 242 -7.58 -27.97 -7.93
CA ARG A 242 -8.67 -28.71 -7.27
C ARG A 242 -9.95 -28.73 -8.12
N GLU A 243 -10.34 -27.62 -8.72
CA GLU A 243 -11.52 -27.55 -9.59
C GLU A 243 -11.38 -28.39 -10.86
N ALA A 244 -10.14 -28.57 -11.33
CA ALA A 244 -9.83 -29.46 -12.45
C ALA A 244 -9.64 -30.93 -12.05
N GLY A 245 -9.84 -31.29 -10.76
CA GLY A 245 -9.62 -32.65 -10.27
C GLY A 245 -8.15 -33.05 -10.21
N LEU A 246 -7.23 -32.08 -10.24
CA LEU A 246 -5.78 -32.30 -10.17
C LEU A 246 -5.27 -32.09 -8.74
N SER A 247 -4.26 -32.84 -8.35
CA SER A 247 -3.58 -32.68 -7.06
C SER A 247 -2.17 -32.13 -7.24
N LEU A 248 -1.82 -31.15 -6.41
CA LEU A 248 -0.45 -30.69 -6.31
C LEU A 248 0.37 -31.70 -5.52
N LYS A 249 1.42 -32.23 -6.12
CA LYS A 249 2.35 -33.16 -5.44
C LYS A 249 3.29 -32.38 -4.53
N ASN A 250 3.54 -32.89 -3.32
CA ASN A 250 4.43 -32.24 -2.35
C ASN A 250 5.84 -31.99 -2.91
N GLU A 251 6.37 -32.94 -3.71
CA GLU A 251 7.67 -32.81 -4.36
C GLU A 251 7.76 -31.68 -5.41
N PHE A 252 6.61 -31.13 -5.84
CA PHE A 252 6.50 -30.03 -6.79
C PHE A 252 6.05 -28.72 -6.12
N CYS A 253 6.03 -28.67 -4.78
CA CYS A 253 5.88 -27.47 -3.99
C CYS A 253 7.27 -26.91 -3.67
N LEU A 254 7.75 -25.97 -4.46
CA LEU A 254 9.14 -25.52 -4.44
C LEU A 254 9.30 -24.15 -3.79
N GLY A 255 10.50 -23.84 -3.26
CA GLY A 255 10.83 -22.52 -2.71
C GLY A 255 10.17 -22.23 -1.36
N GLY A 256 9.69 -20.99 -1.15
CA GLY A 256 8.98 -20.56 0.07
C GLY A 256 9.76 -19.66 1.01
N THR A 257 11.01 -19.31 0.71
CA THR A 257 11.88 -18.52 1.58
C THR A 257 12.26 -17.14 1.03
N SER A 258 12.32 -17.00 -0.29
CA SER A 258 12.78 -15.77 -0.96
C SER A 258 12.06 -15.54 -2.29
N TRP A 259 12.10 -14.30 -2.78
CA TRP A 259 11.57 -13.87 -4.08
C TRP A 259 12.68 -13.74 -5.15
N GLU A 260 13.92 -14.06 -4.80
CA GLU A 260 15.07 -13.78 -5.61
C GLU A 260 15.30 -14.89 -6.66
N PHE A 261 16.05 -14.54 -7.71
CA PHE A 261 16.43 -15.43 -8.79
C PHE A 261 17.11 -16.72 -8.29
N GLU A 262 18.03 -16.59 -7.33
CA GLU A 262 18.79 -17.69 -6.74
C GLU A 262 17.89 -18.70 -6.03
N ALA A 263 16.77 -18.24 -5.46
CA ALA A 263 15.81 -19.14 -4.83
C ALA A 263 15.06 -19.99 -5.86
N GLY A 264 14.69 -19.41 -7.00
CA GLY A 264 14.10 -20.15 -8.12
C GLY A 264 15.04 -21.16 -8.72
N LEU A 265 16.31 -20.78 -8.94
CA LEU A 265 17.37 -21.64 -9.43
C LEU A 265 17.55 -22.84 -8.51
N ALA A 266 17.87 -22.60 -7.24
CA ALA A 266 18.14 -23.67 -6.26
C ALA A 266 16.95 -24.61 -6.05
N ALA A 267 15.72 -24.07 -6.05
CA ALA A 267 14.51 -24.88 -5.86
C ALA A 267 14.30 -25.88 -7.00
N VAL A 268 14.54 -25.47 -8.24
CA VAL A 268 14.37 -26.34 -9.40
C VAL A 268 15.56 -27.29 -9.54
N GLU A 269 16.81 -26.88 -9.29
CA GLU A 269 17.96 -27.78 -9.22
C GLU A 269 17.73 -28.92 -8.22
N GLN A 270 17.26 -28.62 -7.02
CA GLN A 270 16.95 -29.63 -6.01
C GLN A 270 15.82 -30.58 -6.45
N MET A 271 14.79 -30.06 -7.11
CA MET A 271 13.69 -30.84 -7.64
C MET A 271 14.22 -31.84 -8.70
N LEU A 272 15.00 -31.36 -9.65
CA LEU A 272 15.55 -32.18 -10.74
C LEU A 272 16.56 -33.23 -10.24
N ALA A 273 17.35 -32.90 -9.22
CA ALA A 273 18.30 -33.84 -8.62
C ALA A 273 17.63 -34.97 -7.82
N LYS A 274 16.45 -34.72 -7.23
CA LYS A 274 15.74 -35.70 -6.38
C LYS A 274 14.76 -36.58 -7.13
N ASN A 275 14.24 -36.11 -8.25
CA ASN A 275 13.12 -36.75 -8.94
C ASN A 275 13.51 -37.25 -10.32
N THR A 276 13.05 -38.45 -10.70
CA THR A 276 13.17 -39.00 -12.06
C THR A 276 11.98 -38.61 -12.94
N VAL A 277 10.91 -38.06 -12.35
CA VAL A 277 9.71 -37.59 -13.03
C VAL A 277 9.51 -36.13 -12.68
N TYR A 278 9.37 -35.26 -13.65
CA TYR A 278 9.21 -33.82 -13.48
C TYR A 278 7.75 -33.39 -13.72
N PRO A 279 7.33 -32.21 -13.19
CA PRO A 279 6.08 -31.60 -13.63
C PRO A 279 6.22 -31.15 -15.09
N THR A 280 5.12 -31.18 -15.83
CA THR A 280 5.10 -30.71 -17.23
C THR A 280 5.08 -29.19 -17.32
N ALA A 281 4.71 -28.52 -16.23
CA ALA A 281 4.74 -27.06 -16.12
C ALA A 281 5.04 -26.59 -14.70
N LEU A 282 5.59 -25.39 -14.58
CA LEU A 282 5.86 -24.69 -13.33
C LEU A 282 5.18 -23.31 -13.35
N VAL A 283 4.51 -22.96 -12.25
CA VAL A 283 4.02 -21.60 -11.99
C VAL A 283 4.91 -20.97 -10.93
N ALA A 284 5.70 -19.99 -11.32
CA ALA A 284 6.54 -19.22 -10.42
C ALA A 284 5.81 -17.96 -9.95
N PHE A 285 5.92 -17.64 -8.66
CA PHE A 285 5.18 -16.53 -8.06
C PHE A 285 5.78 -15.14 -8.34
N ASN A 286 6.89 -15.06 -9.04
CA ASN A 286 7.34 -13.87 -9.78
C ASN A 286 8.26 -14.25 -10.94
N ASP A 287 8.58 -13.29 -11.78
CA ASP A 287 9.45 -13.49 -12.95
C ASP A 287 10.90 -13.80 -12.58
N ARG A 288 11.38 -13.31 -11.44
CA ARG A 288 12.76 -13.61 -10.98
C ARG A 288 12.90 -15.08 -10.60
N LEU A 289 11.93 -15.65 -9.91
CA LEU A 289 11.85 -17.08 -9.64
C LEU A 289 11.73 -17.89 -10.94
N ALA A 290 10.91 -17.41 -11.90
CA ALA A 290 10.76 -18.05 -13.20
C ALA A 290 12.08 -18.08 -13.99
N LEU A 291 12.81 -16.98 -14.01
CA LEU A 291 14.14 -16.90 -14.66
C LEU A 291 15.15 -17.86 -14.03
N GLY A 292 15.18 -17.94 -12.69
CA GLY A 292 16.01 -18.93 -11.98
C GLY A 292 15.63 -20.36 -12.34
N ALA A 293 14.32 -20.65 -12.39
CA ALA A 293 13.81 -21.96 -12.81
C ALA A 293 14.25 -22.32 -14.24
N ILE A 294 14.11 -21.40 -15.20
CA ILE A 294 14.51 -21.61 -16.59
C ILE A 294 16.01 -21.89 -16.68
N GLN A 295 16.82 -21.16 -15.93
CA GLN A 295 18.27 -21.43 -15.91
C GLN A 295 18.58 -22.83 -15.35
N ALA A 296 17.95 -23.27 -14.25
CA ALA A 296 18.15 -24.62 -13.70
C ALA A 296 17.72 -25.71 -14.69
N ILE A 297 16.61 -25.53 -15.39
CA ILE A 297 16.11 -26.44 -16.42
C ILE A 297 17.14 -26.58 -17.55
N HIS A 298 17.66 -25.45 -18.04
CA HIS A 298 18.67 -25.45 -19.11
C HIS A 298 20.01 -26.09 -18.65
N GLN A 299 20.47 -25.84 -17.43
CA GLN A 299 21.66 -26.44 -16.85
C GLN A 299 21.54 -27.96 -16.71
N ALA A 300 20.33 -28.47 -16.52
CA ALA A 300 20.03 -29.91 -16.51
C ALA A 300 19.93 -30.53 -17.94
N GLY A 301 20.15 -29.74 -19.01
CA GLY A 301 20.01 -30.19 -20.39
C GLY A 301 18.58 -30.30 -20.90
N LEU A 302 17.61 -29.78 -20.12
CA LEU A 302 16.20 -29.74 -20.50
C LEU A 302 15.83 -28.39 -21.14
N ARG A 303 14.69 -28.34 -21.83
CA ARG A 303 14.29 -27.17 -22.64
C ARG A 303 12.97 -26.58 -22.11
N VAL A 304 12.87 -25.27 -22.14
CA VAL A 304 11.64 -24.52 -21.93
C VAL A 304 11.20 -23.95 -23.30
N PRO A 305 9.97 -24.23 -23.78
CA PRO A 305 8.88 -24.93 -23.10
C PRO A 305 8.83 -26.45 -23.37
N ASP A 306 9.76 -27.03 -24.18
CA ASP A 306 9.61 -28.37 -24.76
C ASP A 306 9.54 -29.50 -23.73
N ASP A 307 10.32 -29.44 -22.68
CA ASP A 307 10.35 -30.47 -21.63
C ASP A 307 9.55 -29.99 -20.39
N ILE A 308 9.65 -28.71 -20.02
CA ILE A 308 8.93 -28.10 -18.90
C ILE A 308 8.47 -26.71 -19.32
N SER A 309 7.16 -26.43 -19.30
CA SER A 309 6.60 -25.08 -19.47
C SER A 309 6.77 -24.25 -18.19
N VAL A 310 6.98 -22.93 -18.31
CA VAL A 310 7.16 -22.04 -17.16
C VAL A 310 6.27 -20.80 -17.30
N ILE A 311 5.51 -20.47 -16.26
CA ILE A 311 4.78 -19.20 -16.14
C ILE A 311 5.38 -18.38 -15.01
N GLY A 312 5.59 -17.08 -15.26
CA GLY A 312 6.03 -16.08 -14.29
C GLY A 312 4.90 -15.24 -13.73
N TYR A 313 5.26 -14.15 -13.05
CA TYR A 313 4.35 -13.17 -12.49
C TYR A 313 5.09 -11.84 -12.40
N ASP A 314 4.46 -10.70 -12.66
CA ASP A 314 4.86 -9.29 -12.63
C ASP A 314 5.02 -8.65 -14.03
N ASN A 315 5.22 -9.41 -15.11
CA ASN A 315 5.53 -8.93 -16.47
C ASN A 315 6.71 -7.95 -16.51
N SER A 316 7.79 -8.32 -15.86
CA SER A 316 9.02 -7.54 -15.79
C SER A 316 9.71 -7.44 -17.16
N ASP A 317 10.52 -6.40 -17.37
CA ASP A 317 11.31 -6.28 -18.60
C ASP A 317 12.26 -7.46 -18.80
N GLN A 318 12.77 -8.05 -17.71
CA GLN A 318 13.61 -9.25 -17.77
C GLN A 318 12.85 -10.45 -18.36
N ALA A 319 11.58 -10.62 -18.02
CA ALA A 319 10.72 -11.66 -18.59
C ALA A 319 10.44 -11.44 -20.08
N LYS A 320 10.26 -10.17 -20.49
CA LYS A 320 10.03 -9.80 -21.90
C LYS A 320 11.25 -10.04 -22.81
N TYR A 321 12.45 -9.92 -22.24
CA TYR A 321 13.71 -10.05 -22.98
C TYR A 321 14.45 -11.37 -22.71
N SER A 322 13.89 -12.26 -21.90
CA SER A 322 14.45 -13.61 -21.70
C SER A 322 14.31 -14.49 -22.92
N MET A 323 15.01 -15.61 -22.91
CA MET A 323 14.94 -16.63 -23.97
C MET A 323 14.73 -18.02 -23.34
N PRO A 324 13.50 -18.59 -23.48
CA PRO A 324 12.30 -18.03 -24.15
C PRO A 324 11.75 -16.83 -23.38
N LYS A 325 10.95 -15.98 -24.04
CA LYS A 325 10.15 -14.93 -23.37
C LYS A 325 9.15 -15.59 -22.44
N ILE A 326 9.02 -15.08 -21.22
CA ILE A 326 8.21 -15.73 -20.19
C ILE A 326 6.74 -15.32 -20.31
N THR A 327 5.85 -16.30 -20.53
CA THR A 327 4.42 -16.14 -20.27
C THR A 327 4.24 -15.78 -18.81
N THR A 328 3.56 -14.66 -18.49
CA THR A 328 3.54 -14.07 -17.15
C THR A 328 2.23 -13.36 -16.85
N VAL A 329 2.00 -13.01 -15.60
CA VAL A 329 0.84 -12.22 -15.17
C VAL A 329 1.25 -10.77 -14.98
N GLU A 330 0.64 -9.84 -15.72
CA GLU A 330 0.81 -8.38 -15.56
C GLU A 330 0.04 -7.89 -14.32
N ILE A 331 0.69 -7.10 -13.48
CA ILE A 331 0.11 -6.57 -12.21
C ILE A 331 -0.20 -5.08 -12.24
N HIS A 332 0.04 -4.39 -13.33
CA HIS A 332 -0.26 -2.96 -13.50
C HIS A 332 0.23 -2.05 -12.33
N ALA A 333 1.51 -2.15 -11.93
CA ALA A 333 2.10 -1.34 -10.87
C ALA A 333 1.81 0.18 -10.99
N PRO A 334 1.80 0.78 -12.20
CA PRO A 334 1.40 2.19 -12.37
C PRO A 334 -0.04 2.48 -11.91
N LEU A 335 -0.99 1.57 -12.14
CA LEU A 335 -2.37 1.74 -11.70
C LEU A 335 -2.48 1.63 -10.17
N MET A 336 -1.72 0.71 -9.55
CA MET A 336 -1.65 0.59 -8.09
C MET A 336 -1.16 1.91 -7.46
N ALA A 337 -0.07 2.48 -7.98
CA ALA A 337 0.49 3.74 -7.51
C ALA A 337 -0.48 4.91 -7.68
N GLN A 338 -1.15 5.01 -8.83
CA GLN A 338 -2.12 6.07 -9.09
C GLN A 338 -3.33 5.99 -8.14
N THR A 339 -3.83 4.78 -7.89
CA THR A 339 -4.96 4.55 -6.98
C THR A 339 -4.55 4.88 -5.54
N ALA A 340 -3.37 4.42 -5.11
CA ALA A 340 -2.81 4.73 -3.79
C ALA A 340 -2.63 6.24 -3.59
N SER A 341 -2.08 6.94 -4.58
CA SER A 341 -1.87 8.39 -4.51
C SER A 341 -3.18 9.14 -4.36
N ARG A 342 -4.21 8.78 -5.15
CA ARG A 342 -5.53 9.40 -5.04
C ARG A 342 -6.12 9.24 -3.63
N MET A 343 -6.02 8.05 -3.06
CA MET A 343 -6.54 7.78 -1.72
C MET A 343 -5.73 8.49 -0.63
N LEU A 344 -4.40 8.54 -0.76
CA LEU A 344 -3.54 9.25 0.18
C LEU A 344 -3.84 10.75 0.19
N PHE A 345 -3.94 11.38 -0.97
CA PHE A 345 -4.24 12.81 -1.06
C PHE A 345 -5.64 13.15 -0.55
N GLN A 346 -6.62 12.28 -0.76
CA GLN A 346 -7.94 12.43 -0.15
C GLN A 346 -7.84 12.41 1.38
N GLN A 347 -7.00 11.54 1.98
CA GLN A 347 -6.77 11.52 3.43
C GLN A 347 -6.01 12.77 3.91
N ILE A 348 -5.11 13.34 3.12
CA ILE A 348 -4.41 14.58 3.48
C ILE A 348 -5.37 15.75 3.51
N ASP A 349 -6.33 15.81 2.58
CA ASP A 349 -7.33 16.86 2.52
C ASP A 349 -8.41 16.73 3.58
N ASP A 350 -8.88 15.51 3.81
CA ASP A 350 -9.90 15.18 4.80
C ASP A 350 -9.55 13.84 5.47
N TYR A 351 -8.94 13.94 6.68
CA TYR A 351 -8.45 12.76 7.38
C TYR A 351 -9.61 11.86 7.82
N GLU A 352 -9.98 10.96 6.94
CA GLU A 352 -10.90 9.86 7.21
C GLU A 352 -10.21 8.54 6.89
N VAL A 353 -10.01 7.70 7.89
CA VAL A 353 -9.42 6.37 7.69
C VAL A 353 -10.50 5.40 7.26
N LEU A 354 -10.65 5.23 5.95
CA LEU A 354 -11.48 4.17 5.38
C LEU A 354 -10.66 2.89 5.30
N THR A 355 -11.00 1.89 6.11
CA THR A 355 -10.34 0.57 6.08
C THR A 355 -10.83 -0.25 4.88
N VAL A 356 -10.40 0.11 3.69
CA VAL A 356 -10.78 -0.57 2.44
C VAL A 356 -9.62 -1.37 1.88
N LYS A 357 -9.92 -2.54 1.31
CA LYS A 357 -9.00 -3.32 0.49
C LYS A 357 -9.37 -3.13 -0.97
N VAL A 358 -8.49 -2.50 -1.74
CA VAL A 358 -8.65 -2.31 -3.19
C VAL A 358 -7.80 -3.34 -3.92
N LEU A 359 -8.41 -4.07 -4.86
CA LEU A 359 -7.70 -4.97 -5.76
C LEU A 359 -7.62 -4.33 -7.14
N THR A 360 -6.41 -4.22 -7.68
CA THR A 360 -6.21 -3.82 -9.09
C THR A 360 -6.27 -5.06 -9.98
N PRO A 361 -6.82 -4.94 -11.20
CA PRO A 361 -6.90 -6.06 -12.12
C PRO A 361 -5.52 -6.57 -12.52
N VAL A 362 -5.48 -7.82 -12.95
CA VAL A 362 -4.30 -8.49 -13.49
C VAL A 362 -4.65 -9.15 -14.82
N GLU A 363 -3.66 -9.39 -15.66
CA GLU A 363 -3.83 -9.96 -16.98
C GLU A 363 -2.74 -11.00 -17.27
N LEU A 364 -3.11 -12.14 -17.85
CA LEU A 364 -2.15 -13.12 -18.34
C LEU A 364 -1.60 -12.67 -19.70
N ILE A 365 -0.30 -12.49 -19.78
CA ILE A 365 0.43 -12.15 -21.02
C ILE A 365 1.08 -13.43 -21.57
N GLU A 366 0.50 -13.96 -22.63
CA GLU A 366 1.00 -15.14 -23.31
C GLU A 366 2.26 -14.81 -24.11
N GLN A 367 3.32 -15.63 -23.95
CA GLN A 367 4.60 -15.54 -24.66
C GLN A 367 5.13 -16.97 -24.97
N ASP A 368 6.44 -17.14 -25.05
CA ASP A 368 7.09 -18.33 -25.66
C ASP A 368 7.36 -19.48 -24.67
N SER A 369 7.21 -19.28 -23.35
CA SER A 369 7.65 -20.24 -22.32
C SER A 369 6.63 -21.33 -21.98
N VAL A 370 5.50 -21.38 -22.70
CA VAL A 370 4.45 -22.41 -22.51
C VAL A 370 4.11 -23.02 -23.86
N ARG A 371 4.04 -24.34 -23.90
CA ARG A 371 3.51 -25.09 -25.05
C ARG A 371 2.26 -25.87 -24.68
N PRO A 372 1.33 -26.15 -25.63
CA PRO A 372 0.27 -27.11 -25.40
C PRO A 372 0.84 -28.53 -25.32
N LEU A 373 0.21 -29.38 -24.53
CA LEU A 373 0.39 -30.83 -24.55
C LEU A 373 -0.75 -31.47 -25.33
N GLU A 374 -0.42 -32.45 -26.17
CA GLU A 374 -1.43 -33.25 -26.91
C GLU A 374 -2.25 -34.14 -25.98
#